data_d80e0da3f8ddbc57799853a6204a3d07
#
_entry.id   d80e0da3f8ddbc57799853a6204a3d07
#
_cell.length_a   1.000
_cell.length_b   1.000
_cell.length_c   1.000
_cell.angle_alpha   90.00
_cell.angle_beta   90.00
_cell.angle_gamma   90.00
#
_symmetry.space_group_name_H-M   'P 1'
#
loop_
_entity.id
_entity.type
_entity.pdbx_description
1 polymer ?
#
loop_
_entity_poly.entity_id
_entity_poly.type
_entity_poly.pdbx_seq_one_letter_code
_entity_poly.pdbx_strand_id
1 'polypeptide(L)'
;MKKDFLVIVRGGGDLATGCIHRLWSAGFKVLVLECAAPAAIRRQVSVCEAVYEGSNVFEGMTAILINNVQDAETVWQAGNVPVLVDEVGTSIKELKPDVVVDAIIAKKNLGTKIDMAPLTIALGPGFEAGVDVDAVVETKRGHNLGRIICEGKAAPNSGIPGDIGGYTSERVLHAEAAGKMHIIQGI
;
A
#
# COMPACT_ATOMS: atom_id res chain seq x y z
N MET A 1 23.05 -7.01 5.22
CA MET A 1 21.87 -6.15 4.99
C MET A 1 21.94 -4.98 5.94
N LYS A 2 21.68 -3.76 5.49
CA LYS A 2 21.61 -2.59 6.37
C LYS A 2 20.33 -2.66 7.20
N LYS A 3 20.42 -3.06 8.48
CA LYS A 3 19.30 -3.12 9.43
C LYS A 3 18.58 -1.75 9.62
N ASP A 4 19.19 -0.66 9.16
CA ASP A 4 18.70 0.70 9.35
C ASP A 4 18.10 1.32 8.09
N PHE A 5 17.89 0.53 7.02
CA PHE A 5 17.28 1.02 5.78
C PHE A 5 15.78 1.13 5.95
N LEU A 6 15.26 2.35 5.89
CA LEU A 6 13.86 2.67 6.12
C LEU A 6 13.10 2.80 4.80
N VAL A 7 12.03 2.02 4.68
CA VAL A 7 11.06 2.11 3.59
C VAL A 7 9.73 2.57 4.15
N ILE A 8 9.20 3.67 3.65
CA ILE A 8 7.83 4.09 3.94
C ILE A 8 6.93 3.64 2.78
N VAL A 9 5.87 2.91 3.11
CA VAL A 9 4.85 2.47 2.15
C VAL A 9 3.58 3.26 2.39
N ARG A 10 3.11 4.00 1.41
CA ARG A 10 1.83 4.70 1.43
C ARG A 10 0.73 3.76 0.95
N GLY A 11 -0.24 3.47 1.81
CA GLY A 11 -1.30 2.49 1.59
C GLY A 11 -0.96 1.10 2.13
N GLY A 12 -1.94 0.46 2.77
CA GLY A 12 -1.85 -0.87 3.40
C GLY A 12 -2.90 -1.85 2.88
N GLY A 13 -3.47 -1.61 1.68
CA GLY A 13 -4.43 -2.53 1.04
C GLY A 13 -3.79 -3.88 0.65
N ASP A 14 -4.57 -4.78 0.09
CA ASP A 14 -4.14 -6.15 -0.20
C ASP A 14 -2.93 -6.25 -1.15
N LEU A 15 -2.85 -5.42 -2.20
CA LEU A 15 -1.67 -5.37 -3.09
C LEU A 15 -0.45 -4.78 -2.37
N ALA A 16 -0.66 -3.69 -1.61
CA ALA A 16 0.39 -3.09 -0.80
C ALA A 16 0.95 -4.09 0.22
N THR A 17 0.09 -4.89 0.85
CA THR A 17 0.48 -5.91 1.84
C THR A 17 1.47 -6.92 1.26
N GLY A 18 1.30 -7.34 0.01
CA GLY A 18 2.27 -8.21 -0.66
C GLY A 18 3.66 -7.57 -0.77
N CYS A 19 3.72 -6.27 -1.10
CA CYS A 19 4.99 -5.52 -1.15
C CYS A 19 5.58 -5.34 0.25
N ILE A 20 4.76 -4.95 1.23
CA ILE A 20 5.15 -4.76 2.64
C ILE A 20 5.75 -6.06 3.19
N HIS A 21 5.08 -7.19 2.99
CA HIS A 21 5.54 -8.51 3.43
C HIS A 21 6.89 -8.87 2.80
N ARG A 22 7.11 -8.60 1.52
CA ARG A 22 8.40 -8.87 0.84
C ARG A 22 9.52 -7.99 1.37
N LEU A 23 9.26 -6.71 1.61
CA LEU A 23 10.23 -5.78 2.19
C LEU A 23 10.59 -6.18 3.62
N TRP A 24 9.59 -6.45 4.46
CA TRP A 24 9.77 -6.94 5.81
C TRP A 24 10.57 -8.26 5.86
N SER A 25 10.20 -9.24 5.04
CA SER A 25 10.91 -10.54 4.94
C SER A 25 12.37 -10.38 4.47
N ALA A 26 12.66 -9.34 3.69
CA ALA A 26 14.02 -9.00 3.27
C ALA A 26 14.82 -8.26 4.36
N GLY A 27 14.20 -7.96 5.52
CA GLY A 27 14.84 -7.36 6.70
C GLY A 27 14.96 -5.83 6.63
N PHE A 28 14.13 -5.15 5.83
CA PHE A 28 14.02 -3.70 5.87
C PHE A 28 13.16 -3.24 7.06
N LYS A 29 13.44 -2.06 7.61
CA LYS A 29 12.48 -1.33 8.44
C LYS A 29 11.39 -0.81 7.54
N VAL A 30 10.14 -1.21 7.77
CA VAL A 30 8.98 -0.76 6.98
C VAL A 30 8.03 0.00 7.89
N LEU A 31 7.59 1.20 7.48
CA LEU A 31 6.49 1.94 8.07
C LEU A 31 5.37 2.06 7.04
N VAL A 32 4.14 1.76 7.44
CA VAL A 32 2.97 1.91 6.57
C VAL A 32 2.21 3.17 6.97
N LEU A 33 1.94 4.02 5.99
CA LEU A 33 1.07 5.18 6.16
C LEU A 33 -0.30 4.90 5.54
N GLU A 34 -1.36 5.14 6.30
CA GLU A 34 -2.70 4.85 5.87
C GLU A 34 -3.67 6.00 6.20
N CYS A 35 -4.84 6.02 5.60
CA CYS A 35 -5.90 6.94 5.98
C CYS A 35 -6.66 6.44 7.22
N ALA A 36 -7.47 7.31 7.83
CA ALA A 36 -8.22 6.97 9.04
C ALA A 36 -9.36 5.97 8.80
N ALA A 37 -9.79 5.80 7.56
CA ALA A 37 -10.88 4.89 7.18
C ALA A 37 -10.53 4.13 5.90
N PRO A 38 -9.54 3.22 5.93
CA PRO A 38 -9.12 2.48 4.75
C PRO A 38 -10.20 1.53 4.25
N ALA A 39 -10.27 1.39 2.92
CA ALA A 39 -11.21 0.50 2.24
C ALA A 39 -10.46 -0.58 1.47
N ALA A 40 -10.32 -1.76 2.06
CA ALA A 40 -9.77 -2.93 1.39
C ALA A 40 -10.87 -3.97 1.12
N ILE A 41 -10.87 -4.54 -0.08
CA ILE A 41 -11.83 -5.60 -0.45
C ILE A 41 -11.53 -6.88 0.34
N ARG A 42 -10.24 -7.22 0.46
CA ARG A 42 -9.78 -8.41 1.18
C ARG A 42 -9.16 -8.02 2.52
N ARG A 43 -10.00 -7.60 3.45
CA ARG A 43 -9.61 -7.06 4.76
C ARG A 43 -8.68 -7.98 5.54
N GLN A 44 -8.96 -9.28 5.59
CA GLN A 44 -8.16 -10.27 6.34
C GLN A 44 -6.70 -10.36 5.90
N VAL A 45 -6.40 -10.04 4.65
CA VAL A 45 -5.05 -10.07 4.09
C VAL A 45 -4.50 -8.66 3.79
N SER A 46 -5.05 -7.65 4.45
CA SER A 46 -4.69 -6.25 4.25
C SER A 46 -4.15 -5.65 5.55
N VAL A 47 -2.93 -5.15 5.51
CA VAL A 47 -2.26 -4.48 6.66
C VAL A 47 -3.09 -3.31 7.19
N CYS A 48 -3.83 -2.62 6.33
CA CYS A 48 -4.69 -1.51 6.72
C CYS A 48 -5.80 -1.90 7.72
N GLU A 49 -6.12 -3.20 7.88
CA GLU A 49 -7.05 -3.65 8.91
C GLU A 49 -6.58 -3.31 10.32
N ALA A 50 -5.27 -3.18 10.53
CA ALA A 50 -4.71 -2.72 11.79
C ALA A 50 -5.24 -1.35 12.23
N VAL A 51 -5.70 -0.49 11.31
CA VAL A 51 -6.31 0.81 11.63
C VAL A 51 -7.61 0.63 12.42
N TYR A 52 -8.36 -0.44 12.17
CA TYR A 52 -9.62 -0.73 12.86
C TYR A 52 -9.44 -1.61 14.09
N GLU A 53 -8.55 -2.61 14.01
CA GLU A 53 -8.42 -3.65 15.03
C GLU A 53 -7.21 -3.42 15.97
N GLY A 54 -6.42 -2.36 15.73
CA GLY A 54 -5.17 -2.08 16.46
C GLY A 54 -3.99 -2.91 15.97
N SER A 55 -4.23 -4.11 15.44
CA SER A 55 -3.21 -4.97 14.84
C SER A 55 -3.82 -5.92 13.82
N ASN A 56 -2.97 -6.41 12.90
CA ASN A 56 -3.34 -7.48 11.97
C ASN A 56 -2.15 -8.40 11.73
N VAL A 57 -2.40 -9.69 11.54
CA VAL A 57 -1.37 -10.70 11.27
C VAL A 57 -1.57 -11.26 9.87
N PHE A 58 -0.49 -11.25 9.07
CA PHE A 58 -0.47 -11.79 7.72
C PHE A 58 0.80 -12.60 7.50
N GLU A 59 0.66 -13.91 7.27
CA GLU A 59 1.79 -14.84 6.98
C GLU A 59 3.02 -14.66 7.90
N GLY A 60 2.78 -14.57 9.20
CA GLY A 60 3.84 -14.43 10.22
C GLY A 60 4.33 -13.00 10.43
N MET A 61 3.93 -12.04 9.62
CA MET A 61 4.16 -10.63 9.81
C MET A 61 3.03 -10.03 10.64
N THR A 62 3.36 -9.30 11.70
CA THR A 62 2.38 -8.55 12.51
C THR A 62 2.47 -7.07 12.18
N ALA A 63 1.36 -6.49 11.76
CA ALA A 63 1.20 -5.05 11.61
C ALA A 63 0.54 -4.47 12.87
N ILE A 64 1.06 -3.36 13.40
CA ILE A 64 0.60 -2.75 14.65
C ILE A 64 0.30 -1.28 14.42
N LEU A 65 -0.92 -0.84 14.75
CA LEU A 65 -1.29 0.57 14.73
C LEU A 65 -0.48 1.32 15.80
N ILE A 66 0.14 2.41 15.40
CA ILE A 66 0.82 3.34 16.30
C ILE A 66 0.14 4.71 16.22
N ASN A 67 0.22 5.47 17.33
CA ASN A 67 -0.36 6.81 17.40
C ASN A 67 0.66 7.90 17.06
N ASN A 68 1.93 7.63 17.30
CA ASN A 68 3.02 8.57 17.06
C ASN A 68 4.15 7.88 16.29
N VAL A 69 4.84 8.63 15.45
CA VAL A 69 5.96 8.13 14.66
C VAL A 69 7.12 7.61 15.53
N GLN A 70 7.28 8.16 16.73
CA GLN A 70 8.30 7.76 17.70
C GLN A 70 8.09 6.32 18.22
N ASP A 71 6.86 5.81 18.20
CA ASP A 71 6.54 4.45 18.63
C ASP A 71 7.04 3.39 17.63
N ALA A 72 7.37 3.79 16.40
CA ALA A 72 7.77 2.89 15.33
C ALA A 72 9.04 2.09 15.68
N GLU A 73 10.01 2.69 16.36
CA GLU A 73 11.25 1.99 16.74
C GLU A 73 11.00 0.79 17.63
N THR A 74 10.10 0.91 18.60
CA THR A 74 9.72 -0.20 19.49
C THR A 74 9.07 -1.35 18.71
N VAL A 75 8.22 -1.01 17.72
CA VAL A 75 7.56 -2.01 16.87
C VAL A 75 8.56 -2.72 15.96
N TRP A 76 9.53 -2.00 15.37
CA TRP A 76 10.60 -2.62 14.57
C TRP A 76 11.51 -3.51 15.39
N GLN A 77 11.88 -3.12 16.63
CA GLN A 77 12.69 -3.94 17.53
C GLN A 77 12.01 -5.26 17.88
N ALA A 78 10.67 -5.27 17.95
CA ALA A 78 9.88 -6.49 18.13
C ALA A 78 9.74 -7.32 16.83
N GLY A 79 10.31 -6.88 15.71
CA GLY A 79 10.22 -7.56 14.42
C GLY A 79 8.90 -7.35 13.66
N ASN A 80 8.08 -6.37 14.10
CA ASN A 80 6.77 -6.07 13.57
C ASN A 80 6.79 -4.87 12.62
N VAL A 81 5.65 -4.60 11.95
CA VAL A 81 5.49 -3.49 11.02
C VAL A 81 4.56 -2.44 11.62
N PRO A 82 5.03 -1.22 11.91
CA PRO A 82 4.16 -0.14 12.38
C PRO A 82 3.25 0.37 11.25
N VAL A 83 2.01 0.70 11.60
CA VAL A 83 1.01 1.36 10.76
C VAL A 83 0.65 2.67 11.42
N LEU A 84 0.77 3.78 10.71
CA LEU A 84 0.46 5.12 11.18
C LEU A 84 -0.65 5.73 10.34
N VAL A 85 -1.64 6.34 10.99
CA VAL A 85 -2.64 7.15 10.28
C VAL A 85 -2.00 8.49 9.91
N ASP A 86 -1.54 8.59 8.67
CA ASP A 86 -0.94 9.81 8.10
C ASP A 86 -1.17 9.82 6.58
N GLU A 87 -2.40 10.13 6.17
CA GLU A 87 -2.84 10.12 4.77
C GLU A 87 -2.00 11.06 3.87
N VAL A 88 -1.58 12.19 4.42
CA VAL A 88 -0.82 13.21 3.69
C VAL A 88 0.67 12.84 3.59
N GLY A 89 1.19 12.02 4.50
CA GLY A 89 2.59 11.62 4.55
C GLY A 89 3.47 12.68 5.22
N THR A 90 2.96 13.35 6.24
CA THR A 90 3.71 14.36 7.00
C THR A 90 4.97 13.78 7.65
N SER A 91 4.87 12.53 8.14
CA SER A 91 5.96 11.79 8.77
C SER A 91 7.14 11.48 7.81
N ILE A 92 6.94 11.51 6.49
CA ILE A 92 8.01 11.31 5.50
C ILE A 92 9.10 12.37 5.66
N LYS A 93 8.71 13.63 5.86
CA LYS A 93 9.67 14.73 6.06
C LYS A 93 10.44 14.63 7.37
N GLU A 94 9.80 14.11 8.41
CA GLU A 94 10.39 13.91 9.73
C GLU A 94 11.40 12.77 9.71
N LEU A 95 10.99 11.62 9.18
CA LEU A 95 11.77 10.37 9.20
C LEU A 95 12.86 10.31 8.13
N LYS A 96 12.71 11.05 7.02
CA LYS A 96 13.65 11.06 5.89
C LYS A 96 14.00 9.63 5.44
N PRO A 97 13.04 8.85 4.95
CA PRO A 97 13.28 7.46 4.58
C PRO A 97 14.24 7.34 3.41
N ASP A 98 14.86 6.17 3.25
CA ASP A 98 15.68 5.84 2.07
C ASP A 98 14.80 5.62 0.83
N VAL A 99 13.59 5.09 1.03
CA VAL A 99 12.63 4.81 -0.06
C VAL A 99 11.21 5.17 0.37
N VAL A 100 10.47 5.76 -0.55
CA VAL A 100 8.99 5.87 -0.48
C VAL A 100 8.38 5.00 -1.57
N VAL A 101 7.43 4.15 -1.19
CA VAL A 101 6.62 3.36 -2.10
C VAL A 101 5.17 3.83 -2.02
N ASP A 102 4.62 4.38 -3.10
CA ASP A 102 3.18 4.61 -3.18
C ASP A 102 2.48 3.34 -3.65
N ALA A 103 1.74 2.73 -2.75
CA ALA A 103 0.96 1.52 -2.96
C ALA A 103 -0.54 1.73 -2.67
N ILE A 104 -1.00 2.98 -2.69
CA ILE A 104 -2.41 3.33 -2.44
C ILE A 104 -3.32 2.75 -3.54
N ILE A 105 -2.80 2.65 -4.77
CA ILE A 105 -3.54 2.14 -5.94
C ILE A 105 -4.81 2.98 -6.23
N ALA A 106 -4.75 4.27 -5.98
CA ALA A 106 -5.86 5.19 -6.25
C ALA A 106 -6.09 5.46 -7.75
N LYS A 107 -5.21 4.96 -8.62
CA LYS A 107 -5.23 5.17 -10.08
C LYS A 107 -5.06 6.63 -10.50
N LYS A 108 -4.65 7.45 -9.57
CA LYS A 108 -4.25 8.85 -9.68
C LYS A 108 -3.25 9.16 -8.58
N ASN A 109 -2.35 10.11 -8.82
CA ASN A 109 -1.42 10.57 -7.81
C ASN A 109 -2.17 11.35 -6.71
N LEU A 110 -2.04 10.92 -5.45
CA LEU A 110 -2.59 11.58 -4.26
C LEU A 110 -1.51 12.36 -3.49
N GLY A 111 -0.56 12.95 -4.21
CA GLY A 111 0.44 13.87 -3.66
C GLY A 111 1.82 13.25 -3.41
N THR A 112 2.12 12.04 -3.91
CA THR A 112 3.47 11.49 -3.92
C THR A 112 4.33 12.24 -4.94
N LYS A 113 5.54 12.62 -4.53
CA LYS A 113 6.49 13.38 -5.34
C LYS A 113 7.85 12.70 -5.33
N ILE A 114 8.58 12.88 -6.43
CA ILE A 114 9.90 12.29 -6.65
C ILE A 114 10.94 12.73 -5.62
N ASP A 115 10.75 13.88 -4.98
CA ASP A 115 11.66 14.42 -3.96
C ASP A 115 11.35 13.99 -2.52
N MET A 116 10.40 13.08 -2.31
CA MET A 116 10.04 12.59 -0.97
C MET A 116 11.09 11.69 -0.33
N ALA A 117 11.92 11.04 -1.14
CA ALA A 117 13.03 10.18 -0.70
C ALA A 117 14.10 10.09 -1.78
N PRO A 118 15.31 9.56 -1.47
CA PRO A 118 16.35 9.26 -2.47
C PRO A 118 15.88 8.29 -3.58
N LEU A 119 14.87 7.46 -3.30
CA LEU A 119 14.19 6.61 -4.28
C LEU A 119 12.70 6.62 -4.01
N THR A 120 11.92 6.94 -5.05
CA THR A 120 10.46 6.93 -5.00
C THR A 120 9.92 5.93 -6.02
N ILE A 121 8.99 5.08 -5.60
CA ILE A 121 8.39 4.04 -6.43
C ILE A 121 6.88 4.13 -6.30
N ALA A 122 6.15 3.99 -7.40
CA ALA A 122 4.69 3.90 -7.36
C ALA A 122 4.18 2.60 -8.00
N LEU A 123 3.11 2.05 -7.46
CA LEU A 123 2.45 0.87 -8.00
C LEU A 123 1.25 1.24 -8.85
N GLY A 124 1.24 0.80 -10.10
CA GLY A 124 0.11 0.93 -11.01
C GLY A 124 -0.06 2.31 -11.65
N PRO A 125 -1.23 2.54 -12.26
CA PRO A 125 -1.49 3.75 -13.03
C PRO A 125 -1.71 4.98 -12.14
N GLY A 126 -1.47 6.15 -12.71
CA GLY A 126 -1.66 7.45 -12.05
C GLY A 126 -0.35 8.20 -11.83
N PHE A 127 0.77 7.59 -12.19
CA PHE A 127 2.12 8.15 -12.04
C PHE A 127 2.90 8.09 -13.36
N GLU A 128 3.82 9.03 -13.52
CA GLU A 128 4.80 9.06 -14.59
C GLU A 128 6.21 8.92 -14.01
N ALA A 129 6.91 7.86 -14.40
CA ALA A 129 8.30 7.64 -13.99
C ALA A 129 9.22 8.69 -14.60
N GLY A 130 10.14 9.22 -13.79
CA GLY A 130 11.02 10.34 -14.14
C GLY A 130 10.38 11.72 -13.96
N VAL A 131 9.10 11.79 -13.57
CA VAL A 131 8.36 13.05 -13.32
C VAL A 131 7.77 13.06 -11.91
N ASP A 132 6.87 12.13 -11.62
CA ASP A 132 6.19 12.03 -10.32
C ASP A 132 6.99 11.21 -9.32
N VAL A 133 7.64 10.15 -9.82
CA VAL A 133 8.41 9.15 -9.08
C VAL A 133 9.59 8.65 -9.93
N ASP A 134 10.60 8.03 -9.30
CA ASP A 134 11.74 7.47 -10.05
C ASP A 134 11.36 6.23 -10.87
N ALA A 135 10.44 5.41 -10.35
CA ALA A 135 9.99 4.21 -11.03
C ALA A 135 8.52 3.91 -10.78
N VAL A 136 7.88 3.31 -11.78
CA VAL A 136 6.51 2.80 -11.68
C VAL A 136 6.52 1.28 -11.89
N VAL A 137 5.77 0.54 -11.08
CA VAL A 137 5.60 -0.90 -11.24
C VAL A 137 4.25 -1.20 -11.88
N GLU A 138 4.25 -1.93 -12.99
CA GLU A 138 3.02 -2.33 -13.68
C GLU A 138 2.19 -3.28 -12.82
N THR A 139 0.92 -2.95 -12.62
CA THR A 139 -0.02 -3.76 -11.84
C THR A 139 -1.13 -4.40 -12.67
N LYS A 140 -1.22 -4.08 -13.96
CA LYS A 140 -2.18 -4.71 -14.85
C LYS A 140 -1.84 -6.19 -15.04
N ARG A 141 -2.83 -7.06 -14.84
CA ARG A 141 -2.68 -8.49 -15.09
C ARG A 141 -2.27 -8.76 -16.53
N GLY A 142 -1.37 -9.73 -16.72
CA GLY A 142 -0.85 -10.11 -18.03
C GLY A 142 0.67 -10.16 -18.04
N HIS A 143 1.24 -10.19 -19.25
CA HIS A 143 2.67 -10.39 -19.50
C HIS A 143 3.58 -9.35 -18.80
N ASN A 144 3.12 -8.13 -18.66
CA ASN A 144 3.91 -7.04 -18.09
C ASN A 144 3.70 -6.84 -16.58
N LEU A 145 2.89 -7.67 -15.91
CA LEU A 145 2.68 -7.55 -14.46
C LEU A 145 4.01 -7.60 -13.70
N GLY A 146 4.23 -6.60 -12.84
CA GLY A 146 5.46 -6.47 -12.05
C GLY A 146 6.64 -5.86 -12.82
N ARG A 147 6.47 -5.47 -14.08
CA ARG A 147 7.53 -4.80 -14.84
C ARG A 147 7.84 -3.45 -14.22
N ILE A 148 9.13 -3.17 -14.05
CA ILE A 148 9.62 -1.87 -13.60
C ILE A 148 9.73 -0.94 -14.81
N ILE A 149 9.14 0.24 -14.70
CA ILE A 149 9.09 1.30 -15.71
C ILE A 149 9.88 2.48 -15.14
N CYS A 150 11.02 2.81 -15.75
CA CYS A 150 11.85 3.94 -15.32
C CYS A 150 11.60 5.22 -16.15
N GLU A 151 10.80 5.13 -17.21
CA GLU A 151 10.39 6.25 -18.07
C GLU A 151 8.96 6.00 -18.58
N GLY A 152 8.07 6.97 -18.40
CA GLY A 152 6.67 6.90 -18.82
C GLY A 152 5.73 6.32 -17.77
N LYS A 153 4.65 5.66 -18.20
CA LYS A 153 3.50 5.32 -17.34
C LYS A 153 3.16 3.83 -17.41
N ALA A 154 2.59 3.30 -16.33
CA ALA A 154 1.91 2.01 -16.36
C ALA A 154 0.64 2.06 -17.23
N ALA A 155 0.15 0.88 -17.63
CA ALA A 155 -1.06 0.78 -18.43
C ALA A 155 -2.24 1.47 -17.71
N PRO A 156 -3.05 2.26 -18.44
CA PRO A 156 -4.16 2.99 -17.85
C PRO A 156 -5.20 2.03 -17.26
N ASN A 157 -5.89 2.50 -16.22
CA ASN A 157 -7.02 1.79 -15.66
C ASN A 157 -8.17 1.71 -16.68
N SER A 158 -8.65 0.51 -16.96
CA SER A 158 -9.79 0.31 -17.87
C SER A 158 -11.14 0.64 -17.24
N GLY A 159 -11.21 0.72 -15.90
CA GLY A 159 -12.49 0.83 -15.18
C GLY A 159 -13.31 -0.48 -15.17
N ILE A 160 -12.87 -1.48 -15.91
CA ILE A 160 -13.54 -2.77 -16.02
C ILE A 160 -12.78 -3.80 -15.19
N PRO A 161 -13.43 -4.56 -14.30
CA PRO A 161 -12.79 -5.66 -13.57
C PRO A 161 -12.15 -6.65 -14.55
N GLY A 162 -10.95 -7.14 -14.23
CA GLY A 162 -10.27 -8.12 -15.09
C GLY A 162 -11.11 -9.40 -15.26
N ASP A 163 -10.99 -10.03 -16.43
CA ASP A 163 -11.65 -11.31 -16.70
C ASP A 163 -11.13 -12.41 -15.76
N ILE A 164 -12.04 -13.14 -15.13
CA ILE A 164 -11.77 -14.36 -14.37
C ILE A 164 -12.84 -15.40 -14.75
N GLY A 165 -12.43 -16.40 -15.51
CA GLY A 165 -13.33 -17.46 -15.95
C GLY A 165 -14.46 -16.99 -16.86
N GLY A 166 -14.25 -15.93 -17.65
CA GLY A 166 -15.25 -15.35 -18.54
C GLY A 166 -16.14 -14.28 -17.89
N TYR A 167 -15.93 -13.98 -16.59
CA TYR A 167 -16.72 -12.99 -15.87
C TYR A 167 -15.91 -11.72 -15.59
N THR A 168 -16.51 -10.56 -15.78
CA THR A 168 -15.91 -9.23 -15.59
C THR A 168 -16.72 -8.39 -14.59
N SER A 169 -17.56 -7.50 -15.08
CA SER A 169 -18.41 -6.62 -14.26
C SER A 169 -19.44 -7.37 -13.41
N GLU A 170 -19.86 -8.54 -13.85
CA GLU A 170 -20.82 -9.39 -13.13
C GLU A 170 -20.30 -9.90 -11.78
N ARG A 171 -18.97 -9.83 -11.56
CA ARG A 171 -18.34 -10.20 -10.28
C ARG A 171 -18.43 -9.11 -9.22
N VAL A 172 -18.92 -7.94 -9.57
CA VAL A 172 -18.99 -6.78 -8.67
C VAL A 172 -20.44 -6.46 -8.37
N LEU A 173 -20.80 -6.55 -7.10
CA LEU A 173 -22.08 -6.07 -6.61
C LEU A 173 -21.90 -4.64 -6.10
N HIS A 174 -22.77 -3.75 -6.54
CA HIS A 174 -22.80 -2.36 -6.10
C HIS A 174 -23.96 -2.15 -5.13
N ALA A 175 -23.72 -1.37 -4.08
CA ALA A 175 -24.82 -0.91 -3.22
C ALA A 175 -25.72 0.05 -4.01
N GLU A 176 -27.03 -0.16 -3.93
CA GLU A 176 -28.01 0.70 -4.60
C GLU A 176 -28.19 2.07 -3.91
N ALA A 177 -27.79 2.14 -2.64
CA ALA A 177 -27.86 3.35 -1.83
C ALA A 177 -26.65 3.51 -0.91
N ALA A 178 -26.37 4.74 -0.52
CA ALA A 178 -25.37 5.01 0.51
C ALA A 178 -25.87 4.53 1.86
N GLY A 179 -24.98 3.90 2.66
CA GLY A 179 -25.33 3.39 3.97
C GLY A 179 -24.19 2.63 4.63
N LYS A 180 -24.43 2.17 5.85
CA LYS A 180 -23.52 1.28 6.58
C LYS A 180 -23.86 -0.17 6.26
N MET A 181 -22.89 -0.92 5.77
CA MET A 181 -23.05 -2.34 5.51
C MET A 181 -23.11 -3.12 6.83
N HIS A 182 -24.13 -4.00 6.96
CA HIS A 182 -24.24 -4.96 8.05
C HIS A 182 -24.01 -6.37 7.49
N ILE A 183 -22.98 -7.06 7.99
CA ILE A 183 -22.69 -8.45 7.60
C ILE A 183 -23.58 -9.36 8.45
N ILE A 184 -24.48 -10.10 7.79
CA ILE A 184 -25.40 -11.05 8.47
C ILE A 184 -24.73 -12.42 8.60
N GLN A 185 -23.90 -12.80 7.63
CA GLN A 185 -23.20 -14.08 7.61
C GLN A 185 -21.75 -13.83 7.19
N GLY A 186 -20.80 -14.34 7.97
CA GLY A 186 -19.40 -14.34 7.61
C GLY A 186 -19.09 -15.31 6.47
N ILE A 187 -17.95 -15.09 5.80
CA ILE A 187 -17.42 -15.98 4.76
C ILE A 187 -16.69 -17.14 5.44
#